data_5d4f45de9f33e3cfe4d4756890ca0850
#
_entry.id   5d4f45de9f33e3cfe4d4756890ca0850
#
_cell.length_a   1.000
_cell.length_b   1.000
_cell.length_c   1.000
_cell.angle_alpha   90.00
_cell.angle_beta   90.00
_cell.angle_gamma   90.00
#
_symmetry.space_group_name_H-M   'P 1'
#
loop_
_entity.id
_entity.type
_entity.pdbx_description
1 polymer ?
#
loop_
_entity_poly.entity_id
_entity_poly.type
_entity_poly.pdbx_seq_one_letter_code
_entity_poly.pdbx_strand_id
1 'polypeptide(L)'
;MCIRDRKWNDIVGKSFPKYKNQISVFGYDWLGRIFALNKVSNTVLLFEPGTGDVFDIPANIVDFHNVEIVEFHEDSLLSEYFDEWFEANNNFVLPINKCVGYKVPLFLNGEDDIENLEVSDMEVYWEIMMPLMNL
;
A
#
# COMPACT_ATOMS: atom_id res chain seq x y z
N MET A 1 -8.40 -4.99 6.96
CA MET A 1 -7.57 -4.93 5.76
C MET A 1 -8.37 -4.84 4.46
N CYS A 2 -9.52 -5.49 4.34
CA CYS A 2 -10.35 -5.36 3.13
C CYS A 2 -11.16 -4.07 3.14
N ILE A 3 -11.12 -3.33 2.02
CA ILE A 3 -11.88 -2.11 1.80
C ILE A 3 -12.62 -2.20 0.47
N ARG A 4 -13.84 -1.67 0.43
CA ARG A 4 -14.67 -1.62 -0.78
C ARG A 4 -15.29 -0.24 -0.88
N ASP A 5 -14.44 0.77 -0.96
CA ASP A 5 -14.88 2.14 -0.84
C ASP A 5 -14.56 2.90 -2.12
N ARG A 6 -15.59 3.57 -2.69
CA ARG A 6 -15.43 4.49 -3.82
C ARG A 6 -14.41 5.57 -3.51
N LYS A 7 -14.35 6.00 -2.27
CA LYS A 7 -13.40 6.98 -1.77
C LYS A 7 -11.96 6.57 -2.07
N TRP A 8 -11.61 5.28 -1.83
CA TRP A 8 -10.27 4.79 -2.12
C TRP A 8 -9.98 4.69 -3.61
N ASN A 9 -10.99 4.32 -4.43
CA ASN A 9 -10.85 4.37 -5.88
C ASN A 9 -10.55 5.80 -6.35
N ASP A 10 -11.20 6.79 -5.77
CA ASP A 10 -10.97 8.20 -6.11
C ASP A 10 -9.61 8.68 -5.65
N ILE A 11 -9.19 8.36 -4.42
CA ILE A 11 -7.89 8.76 -3.88
C ILE A 11 -6.75 8.17 -4.72
N VAL A 12 -6.78 6.88 -4.99
CA VAL A 12 -5.77 6.21 -5.79
C VAL A 12 -5.79 6.72 -7.24
N GLY A 13 -6.96 6.92 -7.81
CA GLY A 13 -7.10 7.45 -9.16
C GLY A 13 -6.57 8.87 -9.32
N LYS A 14 -6.67 9.71 -8.30
CA LYS A 14 -6.08 11.06 -8.30
C LYS A 14 -4.56 11.00 -8.16
N SER A 15 -4.06 10.08 -7.35
CA SER A 15 -2.63 9.89 -7.12
C SER A 15 -1.92 9.28 -8.33
N PHE A 16 -2.61 8.39 -9.05
CA PHE A 16 -2.11 7.68 -10.21
C PHE A 16 -3.11 7.81 -11.37
N PRO A 17 -3.17 8.98 -12.05
CA PRO A 17 -4.21 9.28 -13.05
C PRO A 17 -4.29 8.29 -14.21
N LYS A 18 -3.20 7.61 -14.54
CA LYS A 18 -3.16 6.56 -15.57
C LYS A 18 -4.17 5.45 -15.32
N TYR A 19 -4.45 5.17 -14.05
CA TYR A 19 -5.32 4.07 -13.64
C TYR A 19 -6.73 4.53 -13.24
N LYS A 20 -7.02 5.81 -13.36
CA LYS A 20 -8.34 6.35 -13.02
C LYS A 20 -9.43 5.63 -13.81
N ASN A 21 -10.49 5.20 -13.12
CA ASN A 21 -11.61 4.45 -13.68
C ASN A 21 -11.28 3.04 -14.20
N GLN A 22 -10.04 2.56 -14.00
CA GLN A 22 -9.62 1.22 -14.43
C GLN A 22 -9.44 0.25 -13.28
N ILE A 23 -9.60 0.73 -12.04
CA ILE A 23 -9.28 -0.05 -10.84
C ILE A 23 -10.47 -0.20 -9.92
N SER A 24 -10.44 -1.28 -9.15
CA SER A 24 -11.32 -1.50 -8.01
C SER A 24 -10.47 -1.85 -6.80
N VAL A 25 -10.34 -0.92 -5.86
CA VAL A 25 -9.56 -1.11 -4.63
C VAL A 25 -10.24 -2.14 -3.75
N PHE A 26 -9.49 -3.11 -3.24
CA PHE A 26 -10.06 -4.13 -2.37
C PHE A 26 -9.31 -4.34 -1.04
N GLY A 27 -8.12 -3.80 -0.89
CA GLY A 27 -7.38 -3.98 0.34
C GLY A 27 -6.17 -3.05 0.48
N TYR A 28 -5.57 -3.09 1.66
CA TYR A 28 -4.34 -2.35 1.96
C TYR A 28 -3.48 -3.17 2.92
N ASP A 29 -2.20 -2.82 3.02
CA ASP A 29 -1.29 -3.46 3.95
C ASP A 29 -0.78 -2.49 5.03
N TRP A 30 0.09 -3.00 5.90
CA TRP A 30 0.61 -2.26 7.04
C TRP A 30 1.45 -1.03 6.64
N LEU A 31 2.09 -1.06 5.46
CA LEU A 31 2.88 0.07 4.95
C LEU A 31 2.05 1.13 4.22
N GLY A 32 0.73 1.03 4.26
CA GLY A 32 -0.15 1.96 3.55
C GLY A 32 -0.19 1.74 2.04
N ARG A 33 0.29 0.58 1.56
CA ARG A 33 0.18 0.22 0.15
C ARG A 33 -1.23 -0.26 -0.15
N ILE A 34 -1.72 0.06 -1.34
CA ILE A 34 -3.09 -0.27 -1.75
C ILE A 34 -3.07 -1.37 -2.81
N PHE A 35 -3.90 -2.38 -2.59
CA PHE A 35 -4.13 -3.44 -3.57
C PHE A 35 -5.44 -3.17 -4.31
N ALA A 36 -5.38 -3.23 -5.63
CA ALA A 36 -6.54 -3.02 -6.48
C ALA A 36 -6.59 -4.01 -7.63
N LEU A 37 -7.81 -4.33 -8.07
CA LEU A 37 -8.02 -5.10 -9.28
C LEU A 37 -7.94 -4.16 -10.48
N ASN A 38 -7.09 -4.49 -11.46
CA ASN A 38 -7.12 -3.83 -12.76
C ASN A 38 -8.25 -4.44 -13.57
N LYS A 39 -9.32 -3.68 -13.81
CA LYS A 39 -10.52 -4.18 -14.48
C LYS A 39 -10.29 -4.46 -15.98
N VAL A 40 -9.23 -3.90 -16.55
CA VAL A 40 -8.90 -4.12 -17.97
C VAL A 40 -8.16 -5.44 -18.17
N SER A 41 -7.12 -5.69 -17.36
CA SER A 41 -6.28 -6.89 -17.48
C SER A 41 -6.71 -8.04 -16.58
N ASN A 42 -7.61 -7.80 -15.62
CA ASN A 42 -8.04 -8.75 -14.60
C ASN A 42 -6.88 -9.27 -13.73
N THR A 43 -5.89 -8.41 -13.49
CA THR A 43 -4.75 -8.69 -12.62
C THR A 43 -4.76 -7.77 -11.40
N VAL A 44 -3.91 -8.06 -10.40
CA VAL A 44 -3.81 -7.25 -9.20
C VAL A 44 -2.70 -6.21 -9.35
N LEU A 45 -2.99 -4.98 -8.96
CA LEU A 45 -2.03 -3.89 -8.90
C LEU A 45 -1.72 -3.55 -7.45
N LEU A 46 -0.44 -3.28 -7.16
CA LEU A 46 0.02 -2.78 -5.88
C LEU A 46 0.51 -1.35 -6.04
N PHE A 47 -0.14 -0.41 -5.36
CA PHE A 47 0.23 1.00 -5.37
C PHE A 47 1.05 1.34 -4.13
N GLU A 48 2.25 1.84 -4.33
CA GLU A 48 3.21 2.16 -3.29
C GLU A 48 3.33 3.68 -3.12
N PRO A 49 2.71 4.29 -2.09
CA PRO A 49 2.75 5.75 -1.93
C PRO A 49 4.12 6.28 -1.51
N GLY A 50 4.92 5.47 -0.81
CA GLY A 50 6.24 5.90 -0.36
C GLY A 50 7.28 6.03 -1.47
N THR A 51 7.11 5.29 -2.57
CA THR A 51 8.03 5.32 -3.72
C THR A 51 7.38 5.94 -4.96
N GLY A 52 6.06 6.01 -5.01
CA GLY A 52 5.32 6.43 -6.20
C GLY A 52 5.23 5.34 -7.27
N ASP A 53 5.58 4.11 -6.93
CA ASP A 53 5.60 2.98 -7.86
C ASP A 53 4.28 2.23 -7.92
N VAL A 54 4.04 1.57 -9.06
CA VAL A 54 2.92 0.65 -9.25
C VAL A 54 3.47 -0.68 -9.74
N PHE A 55 3.11 -1.76 -9.05
CA PHE A 55 3.57 -3.10 -9.39
C PHE A 55 2.39 -3.92 -9.92
N ASP A 56 2.56 -4.55 -11.09
CA ASP A 56 1.57 -5.46 -11.65
C ASP A 56 1.86 -6.89 -11.18
N ILE A 57 0.95 -7.44 -10.39
CA ILE A 57 1.04 -8.82 -9.93
C ILE A 57 0.24 -9.67 -10.93
N PRO A 58 0.89 -10.57 -11.71
CA PRO A 58 0.24 -11.33 -12.77
C PRO A 58 -0.62 -12.48 -12.23
N ALA A 59 -1.61 -12.13 -11.40
CA ALA A 59 -2.55 -13.07 -10.79
C ALA A 59 -3.93 -12.42 -10.73
N ASN A 60 -4.98 -13.22 -10.90
CA ASN A 60 -6.33 -12.72 -10.68
C ASN A 60 -6.57 -12.58 -9.15
N ILE A 61 -7.70 -11.97 -8.78
CA ILE A 61 -7.98 -11.69 -7.36
C ILE A 61 -8.10 -12.97 -6.51
N VAL A 62 -8.57 -14.06 -7.08
CA VAL A 62 -8.69 -15.33 -6.37
C VAL A 62 -7.32 -15.94 -6.10
N ASP A 63 -6.47 -16.01 -7.12
CA ASP A 63 -5.10 -16.54 -7.00
C ASP A 63 -4.24 -15.64 -6.11
N PHE A 64 -4.46 -14.33 -6.17
CA PHE A 64 -3.77 -13.40 -5.28
C PHE A 64 -4.03 -13.73 -3.81
N HIS A 65 -5.29 -13.94 -3.44
CA HIS A 65 -5.65 -14.26 -2.06
C HIS A 65 -5.23 -15.67 -1.65
N ASN A 66 -5.32 -16.65 -2.56
CA ASN A 66 -5.07 -18.06 -2.23
C ASN A 66 -3.61 -18.46 -2.33
N VAL A 67 -2.83 -17.81 -3.19
CA VAL A 67 -1.43 -18.19 -3.48
C VAL A 67 -0.47 -17.09 -3.09
N GLU A 68 -0.60 -15.89 -3.67
CA GLU A 68 0.37 -14.80 -3.47
C GLU A 68 0.48 -14.37 -2.01
N ILE A 69 -0.62 -14.15 -1.34
CA ILE A 69 -0.62 -13.74 0.07
C ILE A 69 -0.17 -14.88 0.98
N VAL A 70 -0.60 -16.10 0.71
CA VAL A 70 -0.33 -17.26 1.58
C VAL A 70 1.09 -17.78 1.40
N GLU A 71 1.52 -18.03 0.16
CA GLU A 71 2.82 -18.64 -0.14
C GLU A 71 3.94 -17.63 -0.34
N PHE A 72 3.62 -16.42 -0.82
CA PHE A 72 4.59 -15.39 -1.15
C PHE A 72 4.37 -14.10 -0.32
N HIS A 73 3.95 -14.25 0.94
CA HIS A 73 3.64 -13.11 1.81
C HIS A 73 4.83 -12.17 2.04
N GLU A 74 6.06 -12.68 2.01
CA GLU A 74 7.25 -11.84 2.17
C GLU A 74 7.39 -10.86 1.00
N ASP A 75 7.22 -11.34 -0.23
CA ASP A 75 7.28 -10.50 -1.42
C ASP A 75 6.08 -9.56 -1.54
N SER A 76 4.88 -10.04 -1.17
CA SER A 76 3.64 -9.29 -1.32
C SER A 76 3.35 -8.35 -0.15
N LEU A 77 3.68 -8.75 1.08
CA LEU A 77 3.30 -8.04 2.29
C LEU A 77 4.47 -7.58 3.16
N LEU A 78 5.71 -7.94 2.80
CA LEU A 78 6.92 -7.61 3.58
C LEU A 78 6.79 -8.01 5.04
N SER A 79 6.43 -9.26 5.28
CA SER A 79 6.10 -9.77 6.63
C SER A 79 7.27 -9.69 7.61
N GLU A 80 8.50 -9.99 7.18
CA GLU A 80 9.68 -9.90 8.04
C GLU A 80 9.97 -8.45 8.46
N TYR A 81 9.77 -7.52 7.54
CA TYR A 81 9.93 -6.09 7.81
C TYR A 81 8.87 -5.61 8.82
N PHE A 82 7.64 -6.10 8.69
CA PHE A 82 6.59 -5.84 9.67
C PHE A 82 6.97 -6.36 11.05
N ASP A 83 7.47 -7.59 11.15
CA ASP A 83 7.89 -8.20 12.42
C ASP A 83 9.00 -7.38 13.08
N GLU A 84 9.97 -6.93 12.31
CA GLU A 84 11.05 -6.07 12.78
C GLU A 84 10.51 -4.74 13.33
N TRP A 85 9.60 -4.08 12.61
CA TRP A 85 8.96 -2.85 13.07
C TRP A 85 8.14 -3.09 14.34
N PHE A 86 7.38 -4.15 14.38
CA PHE A 86 6.52 -4.51 15.51
C PHE A 86 7.33 -4.69 16.79
N GLU A 87 8.44 -5.41 16.73
CA GLU A 87 9.34 -5.61 17.86
C GLU A 87 10.01 -4.30 18.29
N ALA A 88 10.45 -3.49 17.32
CA ALA A 88 11.11 -2.20 17.59
C ALA A 88 10.17 -1.18 18.24
N ASN A 89 8.86 -1.34 18.09
CA ASN A 89 7.85 -0.44 18.62
C ASN A 89 7.06 -1.06 19.79
N ASN A 90 7.71 -1.91 20.57
CA ASN A 90 7.16 -2.52 21.79
C ASN A 90 5.88 -3.32 21.53
N ASN A 91 5.83 -4.04 20.42
CA ASN A 91 4.68 -4.85 20.02
C ASN A 91 3.39 -4.04 19.91
N PHE A 92 3.49 -2.83 19.36
CA PHE A 92 2.34 -1.97 19.13
C PHE A 92 1.38 -2.60 18.11
N VAL A 93 0.13 -2.79 18.51
CA VAL A 93 -0.91 -3.34 17.62
C VAL A 93 -1.48 -2.23 16.75
N LEU A 94 -1.34 -2.38 15.45
CA LEU A 94 -1.77 -1.37 14.48
C LEU A 94 -3.30 -1.35 14.37
N PRO A 95 -3.97 -0.21 14.73
CA PRO A 95 -5.42 -0.13 14.61
C PRO A 95 -5.90 -0.17 13.16
N ILE A 96 -7.18 -0.51 12.96
CA ILE A 96 -7.82 -0.42 11.66
C ILE A 96 -7.79 1.03 11.15
N ASN A 97 -7.67 1.23 9.86
CA ASN A 97 -7.52 2.53 9.19
C ASN A 97 -6.22 3.26 9.49
N LYS A 98 -5.27 2.60 10.15
CA LYS A 98 -3.93 3.11 10.38
C LYS A 98 -2.92 2.30 9.57
N CYS A 99 -1.82 2.95 9.23
CA CYS A 99 -0.69 2.29 8.58
C CYS A 99 0.62 2.76 9.18
N VAL A 100 1.70 2.12 8.79
CA VAL A 100 3.06 2.56 9.11
C VAL A 100 3.61 3.21 7.86
N GLY A 101 3.73 4.52 7.87
CA GLY A 101 4.17 5.28 6.70
C GLY A 101 5.58 5.82 6.86
N TYR A 102 6.20 6.21 5.76
CA TYR A 102 7.51 6.83 5.78
C TYR A 102 7.40 8.28 6.24
N LYS A 103 8.24 8.69 7.20
CA LYS A 103 8.36 10.09 7.63
C LYS A 103 8.86 10.97 6.49
N VAL A 104 9.87 10.49 5.76
CA VAL A 104 10.36 11.09 4.54
C VAL A 104 10.16 10.09 3.42
N PRO A 105 9.37 10.42 2.37
CA PRO A 105 9.12 9.49 1.27
C PRO A 105 10.41 9.02 0.59
N LEU A 106 10.43 7.78 0.12
CA LEU A 106 11.60 7.24 -0.57
C LEU A 106 11.90 7.99 -1.85
N PHE A 107 10.88 8.51 -2.55
CA PHE A 107 11.08 9.34 -3.74
C PHE A 107 11.65 10.74 -3.45
N LEU A 108 11.75 11.13 -2.16
CA LEU A 108 12.41 12.35 -1.70
C LEU A 108 13.70 12.04 -0.92
N ASN A 109 14.34 10.92 -1.23
CA ASN A 109 15.57 10.45 -0.60
C ASN A 109 15.42 10.00 0.86
N GLY A 110 14.21 9.64 1.29
CA GLY A 110 14.01 9.01 2.59
C GLY A 110 14.68 7.64 2.63
N GLU A 111 15.12 7.23 3.80
CA GLU A 111 15.74 5.92 3.98
C GLU A 111 14.68 4.83 4.16
N ASP A 112 14.93 3.67 3.56
CA ASP A 112 14.05 2.51 3.70
C ASP A 112 14.48 1.70 4.92
N ASP A 113 14.26 2.27 6.10
CA ASP A 113 14.54 1.61 7.37
C ASP A 113 13.48 1.96 8.43
N ILE A 114 13.54 1.24 9.55
CA ILE A 114 12.56 1.33 10.62
C ILE A 114 12.51 2.73 11.25
N GLU A 115 13.63 3.43 11.32
CA GLU A 115 13.70 4.76 11.91
C GLU A 115 12.94 5.82 11.08
N ASN A 116 12.73 5.56 9.80
CA ASN A 116 11.97 6.42 8.91
C ASN A 116 10.48 6.06 8.84
N LEU A 117 10.01 5.22 9.75
CA LEU A 117 8.62 4.78 9.80
C LEU A 117 7.87 5.36 10.99
N GLU A 118 6.60 5.71 10.78
CA GLU A 118 5.71 6.17 11.84
C GLU A 118 4.27 5.71 11.59
N VAL A 119 3.50 5.57 12.66
CA VAL A 119 2.07 5.25 12.54
C VAL A 119 1.33 6.47 12.01
N SER A 120 0.54 6.27 10.97
CA SER A 120 -0.24 7.33 10.33
C SER A 120 -1.65 6.83 10.00
N ASP A 121 -2.60 7.75 9.92
CA ASP A 121 -3.90 7.46 9.34
C ASP A 121 -3.75 7.17 7.84
N MET A 122 -4.39 6.11 7.34
CA MET A 122 -4.29 5.71 5.94
C MET A 122 -4.62 6.84 4.98
N GLU A 123 -5.75 7.51 5.20
CA GLU A 123 -6.21 8.57 4.32
C GLU A 123 -5.28 9.79 4.37
N VAL A 124 -4.87 10.18 5.58
CA VAL A 124 -3.95 11.30 5.78
C VAL A 124 -2.60 11.02 5.11
N TYR A 125 -2.09 9.80 5.24
CA TYR A 125 -0.82 9.40 4.60
C TYR A 125 -0.90 9.56 3.08
N TRP A 126 -1.95 9.06 2.45
CA TRP A 126 -2.14 9.19 1.01
C TRP A 126 -2.36 10.65 0.58
N GLU A 127 -3.10 11.42 1.36
CA GLU A 127 -3.32 12.86 1.08
C GLU A 127 -2.03 13.67 1.14
N ILE A 128 -1.12 13.31 2.04
CA ILE A 128 0.20 13.97 2.13
C ILE A 128 1.09 13.54 0.97
N MET A 129 1.13 12.24 0.64
CA MET A 129 2.01 11.71 -0.40
C MET A 129 1.59 12.15 -1.81
N MET A 130 0.30 12.28 -2.07
CA MET A 130 -0.21 12.60 -3.40
C MET A 130 0.37 13.89 -4.00
N PRO A 131 0.35 15.05 -3.31
CA PRO A 131 0.96 16.26 -3.87
C PRO A 131 2.46 16.13 -4.06
N LEU A 132 3.14 15.39 -3.18
CA LEU A 132 4.59 15.20 -3.25
C LEU A 132 4.99 14.31 -4.42
N MET A 133 4.19 13.30 -4.75
CA MET A 133 4.44 12.43 -5.91
C MET A 133 4.35 13.17 -7.25
N ASN A 134 3.58 14.25 -7.30
CA ASN A 134 3.33 15.01 -8.52
C ASN A 134 4.20 16.29 -8.63
N LEU A 135 5.25 16.37 -7.85
CA LEU A 135 6.21 17.47 -7.96
C LEU A 135 7.17 17.30 -9.18
#